data_649e86bb558dba85bbb3a339b215a144
#
_entry.id   649e86bb558dba85bbb3a339b215a144
#
_cell.length_a   1.000
_cell.length_b   1.000
_cell.length_c   1.000
_cell.angle_alpha   90.00
_cell.angle_beta   90.00
_cell.angle_gamma   90.00
#
_symmetry.space_group_name_H-M   'P 1'
#
loop_
_entity.id
_entity.type
_entity.pdbx_description
1 polymer ?
#
loop_
_entity_poly.entity_id
_entity_poly.type
_entity_poly.pdbx_seq_one_letter_code
_entity_poly.pdbx_strand_id
1 'polypeptide(L)'
;GFFKDVRIEVEGDVLVVLVEERPAIAGVDFSGTKEFDKDQLTKALKDIGLGESRIFDKALVDRAEQELKRQYLSRGLYGVQITTTVTPIERNRVNVTFAVDEGDVSRIKQISIVGNKAFSDSDLLALLNLRTPGWFTWYTKADQYSKQKLTGDIEALKSFYLNHGYIEMQVESTQVSITPDKKDIYITINISEGEKYTVSGVKLEGETFGREAELKSLVQLNSGDVYSGEKLAESVKKISERLGNFGYAFANVNANPDINREKKEVAFTVLIDPGKRVYVRRMSIAGNTKTRDEVIRREFRQFEDSWYDGEKIKLSRDRVDRLGYF
;
A
#
# COMPACT_ATOMS: atom_id res chain seq x y z
N GLY A 1 24.53 18.12 -19.53
CA GLY A 1 25.32 18.32 -20.74
C GLY A 1 26.64 17.60 -20.70
N PHE A 2 27.29 17.41 -21.83
CA PHE A 2 28.58 16.70 -21.96
C PHE A 2 29.75 17.52 -21.42
N PHE A 3 29.60 18.84 -21.35
CA PHE A 3 30.65 19.75 -20.95
C PHE A 3 30.41 20.30 -19.55
N LYS A 4 31.52 20.49 -18.80
CA LYS A 4 31.54 21.13 -17.50
C LYS A 4 31.58 22.65 -17.65
N ASP A 5 32.39 23.11 -18.61
CA ASP A 5 32.54 24.53 -18.95
C ASP A 5 32.68 24.69 -20.48
N VAL A 6 32.17 25.80 -20.99
CA VAL A 6 32.31 26.18 -22.40
C VAL A 6 32.66 27.66 -22.43
N ARG A 7 33.85 28.04 -22.93
CA ARG A 7 34.29 29.39 -23.13
C ARG A 7 34.45 29.69 -24.61
N ILE A 8 34.05 30.84 -24.97
CA ILE A 8 34.18 31.35 -26.35
C ILE A 8 35.11 32.55 -26.32
N GLU A 9 36.25 32.44 -26.96
CA GLU A 9 37.26 33.47 -27.05
C GLU A 9 37.47 33.87 -28.54
N VAL A 10 37.86 35.12 -28.78
CA VAL A 10 38.16 35.61 -30.13
C VAL A 10 39.66 35.92 -30.19
N GLU A 11 40.39 35.17 -30.99
CA GLU A 11 41.82 35.36 -31.24
C GLU A 11 41.99 35.90 -32.68
N GLY A 12 42.12 37.19 -32.83
CA GLY A 12 42.17 37.84 -34.16
C GLY A 12 40.84 37.65 -34.90
N ASP A 13 40.89 36.99 -36.08
CA ASP A 13 39.71 36.66 -36.88
C ASP A 13 39.12 35.24 -36.60
N VAL A 14 39.66 34.55 -35.59
CA VAL A 14 39.24 33.18 -35.27
C VAL A 14 38.45 33.13 -33.99
N LEU A 15 37.28 32.47 -34.05
CA LEU A 15 36.50 32.14 -32.88
C LEU A 15 36.99 30.81 -32.29
N VAL A 16 37.51 30.85 -31.08
CA VAL A 16 38.02 29.68 -30.35
C VAL A 16 36.97 29.27 -29.33
N VAL A 17 36.51 28.00 -29.43
CA VAL A 17 35.56 27.42 -28.45
C VAL A 17 36.36 26.47 -27.57
N LEU A 18 36.60 26.84 -26.32
CA LEU A 18 37.25 26.02 -25.31
C LEU A 18 36.19 25.23 -24.56
N VAL A 19 36.30 23.93 -24.55
CA VAL A 19 35.38 23.04 -23.86
C VAL A 19 36.11 22.21 -22.81
N GLU A 20 35.56 22.12 -21.61
CA GLU A 20 35.99 21.20 -20.56
C GLU A 20 34.97 20.07 -20.48
N GLU A 21 35.37 18.85 -20.86
CA GLU A 21 34.50 17.69 -20.82
C GLU A 21 34.28 17.22 -19.39
N ARG A 22 33.05 16.80 -19.07
CA ARG A 22 32.76 16.13 -17.81
C ARG A 22 33.38 14.73 -17.82
N PRO A 23 33.97 14.27 -16.70
CA PRO A 23 34.53 12.94 -16.63
C PRO A 23 33.45 11.87 -16.80
N ALA A 24 33.84 10.70 -17.31
CA ALA A 24 32.99 9.53 -17.37
C ALA A 24 33.16 8.68 -16.10
N ILE A 25 32.08 8.04 -15.64
CA ILE A 25 32.12 7.12 -14.52
C ILE A 25 32.78 5.82 -14.97
N ALA A 26 33.90 5.43 -14.32
CA ALA A 26 34.58 4.18 -14.55
C ALA A 26 34.02 3.02 -13.76
N GLY A 27 33.56 3.31 -12.54
CA GLY A 27 32.93 2.33 -11.66
C GLY A 27 32.14 2.99 -10.54
N VAL A 28 31.20 2.24 -9.97
CA VAL A 28 30.46 2.59 -8.77
C VAL A 28 30.65 1.49 -7.75
N ASP A 29 31.29 1.82 -6.64
CA ASP A 29 31.64 0.87 -5.59
C ASP A 29 30.87 1.15 -4.29
N PHE A 30 30.64 0.07 -3.53
CA PHE A 30 30.01 0.12 -2.22
C PHE A 30 30.90 -0.53 -1.17
N SER A 31 30.99 0.10 0.00
CA SER A 31 31.63 -0.47 1.18
C SER A 31 30.73 -0.35 2.40
N GLY A 32 30.85 -1.32 3.34
CA GLY A 32 30.08 -1.32 4.60
C GLY A 32 28.63 -1.77 4.50
N THR A 33 28.14 -2.12 3.31
CA THR A 33 26.77 -2.62 3.10
C THR A 33 26.64 -4.05 3.63
N LYS A 34 25.70 -4.29 4.56
CA LYS A 34 25.34 -5.60 5.13
C LYS A 34 23.88 -5.95 4.89
N GLU A 35 22.97 -4.95 4.95
CA GLU A 35 21.53 -5.15 4.78
C GLU A 35 21.13 -5.32 3.30
N PHE A 36 21.85 -4.70 2.39
CA PHE A 36 21.58 -4.78 0.95
C PHE A 36 22.74 -5.44 0.21
N ASP A 37 22.37 -6.27 -0.77
CA ASP A 37 23.33 -6.84 -1.72
C ASP A 37 23.84 -5.73 -2.67
N LYS A 38 25.16 -5.74 -2.90
CA LYS A 38 25.82 -4.76 -3.79
C LYS A 38 25.27 -4.77 -5.21
N ASP A 39 24.91 -5.95 -5.73
CA ASP A 39 24.36 -6.07 -7.08
C ASP A 39 22.98 -5.42 -7.18
N GLN A 40 22.15 -5.55 -6.14
CA GLN A 40 20.85 -4.88 -6.07
C GLN A 40 21.00 -3.36 -6.01
N LEU A 41 21.94 -2.86 -5.20
CA LEU A 41 22.23 -1.43 -5.11
C LEU A 41 22.76 -0.89 -6.44
N THR A 42 23.69 -1.60 -7.07
CA THR A 42 24.24 -1.22 -8.37
C THR A 42 23.14 -1.14 -9.45
N LYS A 43 22.22 -2.10 -9.46
CA LYS A 43 21.08 -2.10 -10.39
C LYS A 43 20.16 -0.91 -10.16
N ALA A 44 19.81 -0.65 -8.91
CA ALA A 44 18.97 0.51 -8.54
C ALA A 44 19.60 1.84 -8.95
N LEU A 45 20.93 1.99 -8.81
CA LEU A 45 21.64 3.19 -9.25
C LEU A 45 21.69 3.32 -10.77
N LYS A 46 21.82 2.21 -11.50
CA LYS A 46 21.74 2.22 -12.98
C LYS A 46 20.40 2.70 -13.48
N ASP A 47 19.31 2.33 -12.81
CA ASP A 47 17.95 2.73 -13.18
C ASP A 47 17.74 4.25 -13.06
N ILE A 48 18.43 4.91 -12.12
CA ILE A 48 18.42 6.38 -11.99
C ILE A 48 19.47 7.08 -12.84
N GLY A 49 20.24 6.32 -13.65
CA GLY A 49 21.22 6.84 -14.59
C GLY A 49 22.66 6.93 -14.07
N LEU A 50 22.94 6.44 -12.84
CA LEU A 50 24.29 6.38 -12.28
C LEU A 50 24.90 4.99 -12.55
N GLY A 51 25.90 4.91 -13.42
CA GLY A 51 26.55 3.63 -13.76
C GLY A 51 27.78 3.83 -14.61
N GLU A 52 28.48 2.73 -14.86
CA GLU A 52 29.69 2.73 -15.71
C GLU A 52 29.41 3.31 -17.10
N SER A 53 30.40 4.00 -17.65
CA SER A 53 30.36 4.65 -18.97
C SER A 53 29.36 5.80 -19.09
N ARG A 54 28.73 6.20 -17.98
CA ARG A 54 27.86 7.41 -17.94
C ARG A 54 28.69 8.62 -17.59
N ILE A 55 28.22 9.80 -18.04
CA ILE A 55 28.84 11.06 -17.71
C ILE A 55 28.58 11.35 -16.22
N PHE A 56 29.66 11.72 -15.52
CA PHE A 56 29.55 12.13 -14.13
C PHE A 56 28.76 13.43 -13.98
N ASP A 57 27.76 13.36 -13.14
CA ASP A 57 26.97 14.52 -12.71
C ASP A 57 26.84 14.49 -11.18
N LYS A 58 27.36 15.54 -10.53
CA LYS A 58 27.30 15.66 -9.07
C LYS A 58 25.86 15.61 -8.55
N ALA A 59 24.93 16.28 -9.23
CA ALA A 59 23.51 16.29 -8.82
C ALA A 59 22.90 14.88 -8.87
N LEU A 60 23.36 14.04 -9.79
CA LEU A 60 22.92 12.64 -9.89
C LEU A 60 23.47 11.80 -8.74
N VAL A 61 24.74 12.04 -8.38
CA VAL A 61 25.39 11.37 -7.24
C VAL A 61 24.71 11.76 -5.92
N ASP A 62 24.43 13.04 -5.72
CA ASP A 62 23.74 13.53 -4.53
C ASP A 62 22.32 12.91 -4.42
N ARG A 63 21.59 12.79 -5.53
CA ARG A 63 20.30 12.07 -5.57
C ARG A 63 20.44 10.59 -5.23
N ALA A 64 21.46 9.94 -5.76
CA ALA A 64 21.77 8.55 -5.48
C ALA A 64 22.01 8.32 -3.98
N GLU A 65 22.80 9.18 -3.36
CA GLU A 65 23.04 9.15 -1.91
C GLU A 65 21.73 9.30 -1.10
N GLN A 66 20.90 10.27 -1.47
CA GLN A 66 19.59 10.46 -0.82
C GLN A 66 18.66 9.27 -1.02
N GLU A 67 18.66 8.66 -2.20
CA GLU A 67 17.85 7.46 -2.46
C GLU A 67 18.33 6.27 -1.65
N LEU A 68 19.65 6.03 -1.61
CA LEU A 68 20.26 5.00 -0.77
C LEU A 68 19.88 5.22 0.71
N LYS A 69 20.03 6.44 1.21
CA LYS A 69 19.66 6.79 2.58
C LYS A 69 18.18 6.48 2.84
N ARG A 70 17.29 6.84 1.93
CA ARG A 70 15.86 6.53 2.03
C ARG A 70 15.59 5.03 2.10
N GLN A 71 16.32 4.21 1.32
CA GLN A 71 16.19 2.75 1.37
C GLN A 71 16.59 2.19 2.74
N TYR A 72 17.69 2.65 3.32
CA TYR A 72 18.12 2.26 4.67
C TYR A 72 17.11 2.70 5.74
N LEU A 73 16.61 3.94 5.66
CA LEU A 73 15.57 4.44 6.57
C LEU A 73 14.30 3.58 6.50
N SER A 74 13.91 3.11 5.31
CA SER A 74 12.73 2.24 5.15
C SER A 74 12.88 0.88 5.84
N ARG A 75 14.14 0.46 6.10
CA ARG A 75 14.49 -0.76 6.82
C ARG A 75 14.71 -0.54 8.33
N GLY A 76 14.44 0.68 8.84
CA GLY A 76 14.60 1.01 10.25
C GLY A 76 16.03 1.37 10.68
N LEU A 77 16.94 1.57 9.72
CA LEU A 77 18.34 1.95 9.96
C LEU A 77 18.46 3.48 10.00
N TYR A 78 17.91 4.11 11.04
CA TYR A 78 17.83 5.57 11.16
C TYR A 78 19.18 6.21 11.51
N GLY A 79 20.16 5.43 11.94
CA GLY A 79 21.53 5.85 12.21
C GLY A 79 22.44 5.85 10.99
N VAL A 80 21.95 5.41 9.81
CA VAL A 80 22.78 5.26 8.62
C VAL A 80 23.49 6.55 8.24
N GLN A 81 24.79 6.46 8.00
CA GLN A 81 25.61 7.49 7.41
C GLN A 81 26.18 7.00 6.10
N ILE A 82 26.06 7.81 5.06
CA ILE A 82 26.61 7.50 3.74
C ILE A 82 27.58 8.62 3.40
N THR A 83 28.81 8.24 3.09
CA THR A 83 29.86 9.15 2.65
C THR A 83 30.19 8.81 1.21
N THR A 84 29.98 9.76 0.32
CA THR A 84 30.29 9.59 -1.08
C THR A 84 31.64 10.20 -1.42
N THR A 85 32.53 9.40 -1.99
CA THR A 85 33.86 9.81 -2.45
C THR A 85 33.95 9.66 -3.97
N VAL A 86 34.40 10.71 -4.63
CA VAL A 86 34.65 10.73 -6.07
C VAL A 86 36.15 10.82 -6.29
N THR A 87 36.72 9.75 -6.83
CA THR A 87 38.17 9.65 -7.06
C THR A 87 38.47 9.79 -8.56
N PRO A 88 39.20 10.84 -8.98
CA PRO A 88 39.66 10.96 -10.37
C PRO A 88 40.65 9.84 -10.72
N ILE A 89 40.50 9.32 -11.91
CA ILE A 89 41.42 8.32 -12.50
C ILE A 89 41.84 8.74 -13.92
N GLU A 90 42.75 8.02 -14.51
CA GLU A 90 43.26 8.33 -15.85
C GLU A 90 42.15 8.39 -16.93
N ARG A 91 42.42 9.13 -18.00
CA ARG A 91 41.57 9.28 -19.20
C ARG A 91 40.24 9.97 -18.91
N ASN A 92 40.27 11.04 -18.13
CA ASN A 92 39.10 11.84 -17.77
C ASN A 92 37.93 10.98 -17.23
N ARG A 93 38.25 10.08 -16.31
CA ARG A 93 37.26 9.21 -15.64
C ARG A 93 37.29 9.41 -14.12
N VAL A 94 36.19 8.98 -13.47
CA VAL A 94 36.06 9.01 -12.02
C VAL A 94 35.49 7.67 -11.51
N ASN A 95 35.96 7.26 -10.34
CA ASN A 95 35.30 6.22 -9.53
C ASN A 95 34.44 6.88 -8.47
N VAL A 96 33.22 6.40 -8.30
CA VAL A 96 32.29 6.85 -7.25
C VAL A 96 32.17 5.74 -6.22
N THR A 97 32.55 6.04 -4.97
CA THR A 97 32.48 5.06 -3.88
C THR A 97 31.50 5.56 -2.82
N PHE A 98 30.49 4.75 -2.52
CA PHE A 98 29.56 4.96 -1.41
C PHE A 98 30.01 4.14 -0.20
N ALA A 99 30.59 4.80 0.79
CA ALA A 99 30.93 4.21 2.07
C ALA A 99 29.72 4.34 3.01
N VAL A 100 29.16 3.20 3.38
CA VAL A 100 27.94 3.13 4.20
C VAL A 100 28.33 2.64 5.60
N ASP A 101 27.98 3.44 6.60
CA ASP A 101 27.90 3.02 8.00
C ASP A 101 26.42 2.85 8.33
N GLU A 102 25.97 1.59 8.39
CA GLU A 102 24.54 1.29 8.59
C GLU A 102 24.06 1.63 9.99
N GLY A 103 24.97 1.66 10.97
CA GLY A 103 24.61 1.84 12.38
C GLY A 103 23.79 0.68 12.94
N ASP A 104 23.14 0.90 14.07
CA ASP A 104 22.24 -0.05 14.71
C ASP A 104 20.80 0.11 14.19
N VAL A 105 20.05 -1.00 14.15
CA VAL A 105 18.62 -0.97 13.85
C VAL A 105 17.87 -0.31 15.01
N SER A 106 17.13 0.74 14.72
CA SER A 106 16.27 1.39 15.71
C SER A 106 15.05 0.54 16.03
N ARG A 107 14.76 0.35 17.32
CA ARG A 107 13.67 -0.49 17.79
C ARG A 107 12.59 0.31 18.52
N ILE A 108 11.35 -0.14 18.38
CA ILE A 108 10.22 0.48 19.08
C ILE A 108 10.30 0.14 20.57
N LYS A 109 10.62 1.13 21.37
CA LYS A 109 10.67 1.00 22.85
C LYS A 109 9.30 1.03 23.47
N GLN A 110 8.42 1.88 22.96
CA GLN A 110 7.08 2.07 23.49
C GLN A 110 6.11 2.53 22.42
N ILE A 111 4.89 2.00 22.49
CA ILE A 111 3.73 2.50 21.74
C ILE A 111 2.71 2.91 22.78
N SER A 112 2.23 4.14 22.71
CA SER A 112 1.21 4.70 23.61
C SER A 112 0.00 5.12 22.79
N ILE A 113 -1.19 4.72 23.24
CA ILE A 113 -2.45 5.19 22.70
C ILE A 113 -3.05 6.10 23.77
N VAL A 114 -3.46 7.29 23.39
CA VAL A 114 -3.97 8.32 24.30
C VAL A 114 -5.36 8.73 23.85
N GLY A 115 -6.31 8.82 24.80
CA GLY A 115 -7.70 9.19 24.52
C GLY A 115 -8.65 8.01 24.51
N ASN A 116 -8.17 6.76 24.58
CA ASN A 116 -8.99 5.57 24.73
C ASN A 116 -9.60 5.49 26.14
N LYS A 117 -10.89 5.20 26.18
CA LYS A 117 -11.68 5.00 27.40
C LYS A 117 -12.51 3.75 27.34
N ALA A 118 -12.99 3.40 26.14
CA ALA A 118 -13.87 2.26 25.92
C ALA A 118 -13.15 0.92 25.87
N PHE A 119 -11.89 0.92 25.48
CA PHE A 119 -11.06 -0.29 25.36
C PHE A 119 -9.73 -0.09 26.08
N SER A 120 -9.17 -1.20 26.61
CA SER A 120 -7.88 -1.14 27.29
C SER A 120 -6.72 -0.98 26.30
N ASP A 121 -5.60 -0.40 26.78
CA ASP A 121 -4.37 -0.29 26.00
C ASP A 121 -3.91 -1.66 25.46
N SER A 122 -4.04 -2.71 26.28
CA SER A 122 -3.64 -4.07 25.91
C SER A 122 -4.45 -4.60 24.73
N ASP A 123 -5.76 -4.35 24.71
CA ASP A 123 -6.63 -4.80 23.62
C ASP A 123 -6.29 -4.06 22.31
N LEU A 124 -6.08 -2.76 22.41
CA LEU A 124 -5.74 -1.93 21.25
C LEU A 124 -4.34 -2.22 20.70
N LEU A 125 -3.35 -2.37 21.58
CA LEU A 125 -1.99 -2.73 21.19
C LEU A 125 -1.90 -4.13 20.56
N ALA A 126 -2.77 -5.05 20.95
CA ALA A 126 -2.84 -6.40 20.36
C ALA A 126 -3.25 -6.38 18.88
N LEU A 127 -3.96 -5.34 18.42
CA LEU A 127 -4.39 -5.17 17.02
C LEU A 127 -3.24 -4.74 16.10
N LEU A 128 -2.20 -4.11 16.65
CA LEU A 128 -1.13 -3.52 15.89
C LEU A 128 -0.15 -4.60 15.39
N ASN A 129 0.39 -4.38 14.20
CA ASN A 129 1.50 -5.16 13.67
C ASN A 129 2.85 -4.72 14.27
N LEU A 130 2.98 -3.41 14.54
CA LEU A 130 4.13 -2.86 15.25
C LEU A 130 4.04 -3.24 16.73
N ARG A 131 5.15 -3.70 17.29
CA ARG A 131 5.23 -4.16 18.69
C ARG A 131 6.52 -3.71 19.35
N THR A 132 6.52 -3.66 20.66
CA THR A 132 7.75 -3.55 21.45
C THR A 132 8.54 -4.85 21.39
N PRO A 133 9.88 -4.84 21.65
CA PRO A 133 10.71 -6.02 21.63
C PRO A 133 10.15 -7.15 22.52
N GLY A 134 10.05 -8.36 21.98
CA GLY A 134 9.54 -9.53 22.64
C GLY A 134 10.17 -10.82 22.11
N TRP A 135 9.79 -11.97 22.66
CA TRP A 135 10.41 -13.27 22.37
C TRP A 135 10.44 -13.64 20.87
N PHE A 136 9.44 -13.21 20.07
CA PHE A 136 9.35 -13.53 18.64
C PHE A 136 9.71 -12.37 17.72
N THR A 137 10.03 -11.19 18.23
CA THR A 137 10.27 -10.00 17.38
C THR A 137 11.55 -10.10 16.59
N TRP A 138 12.53 -10.88 17.04
CA TRP A 138 13.76 -11.16 16.29
C TRP A 138 13.48 -11.84 14.93
N TYR A 139 12.41 -12.63 14.83
CA TYR A 139 12.01 -13.29 13.58
C TYR A 139 11.04 -12.43 12.77
N THR A 140 10.03 -11.84 13.41
CA THR A 140 8.97 -11.07 12.73
C THR A 140 9.38 -9.66 12.34
N LYS A 141 10.48 -9.13 12.95
CA LYS A 141 10.91 -7.74 12.82
C LYS A 141 9.76 -6.73 13.11
N ALA A 142 8.85 -7.11 14.02
CA ALA A 142 7.69 -6.28 14.38
C ALA A 142 8.08 -5.09 15.27
N ASP A 143 9.25 -5.15 15.90
CA ASP A 143 9.86 -4.09 16.69
C ASP A 143 10.62 -3.05 15.85
N GLN A 144 10.70 -3.24 14.54
CA GLN A 144 11.29 -2.29 13.61
C GLN A 144 10.21 -1.35 13.07
N TYR A 145 10.42 -0.06 13.28
CA TYR A 145 9.49 0.96 12.80
C TYR A 145 9.46 1.02 11.27
N SER A 146 8.26 1.09 10.73
CA SER A 146 8.00 1.38 9.33
C SER A 146 6.79 2.28 9.23
N LYS A 147 6.90 3.37 8.50
CA LYS A 147 5.77 4.30 8.26
C LYS A 147 4.59 3.57 7.62
N GLN A 148 4.85 2.65 6.71
CA GLN A 148 3.81 1.86 6.04
C GLN A 148 3.08 0.94 7.03
N LYS A 149 3.81 0.25 7.94
CA LYS A 149 3.19 -0.57 9.00
C LYS A 149 2.36 0.29 9.93
N LEU A 150 2.87 1.46 10.35
CA LEU A 150 2.14 2.38 11.22
C LEU A 150 0.84 2.86 10.55
N THR A 151 0.86 3.18 9.26
CA THR A 151 -0.36 3.55 8.53
C THR A 151 -1.36 2.40 8.53
N GLY A 152 -0.92 1.17 8.28
CA GLY A 152 -1.78 -0.02 8.36
C GLY A 152 -2.35 -0.25 9.76
N ASP A 153 -1.56 -0.02 10.80
CA ASP A 153 -1.98 -0.15 12.19
C ASP A 153 -3.02 0.91 12.57
N ILE A 154 -2.87 2.14 12.08
CA ILE A 154 -3.87 3.21 12.26
C ILE A 154 -5.19 2.82 11.60
N GLU A 155 -5.16 2.27 10.40
CA GLU A 155 -6.38 1.81 9.72
C GLU A 155 -7.02 0.60 10.43
N ALA A 156 -6.21 -0.32 10.97
CA ALA A 156 -6.72 -1.43 11.79
C ALA A 156 -7.41 -0.91 13.06
N LEU A 157 -6.81 0.09 13.72
CA LEU A 157 -7.40 0.73 14.90
C LEU A 157 -8.73 1.40 14.57
N LYS A 158 -8.81 2.19 13.50
CA LYS A 158 -10.05 2.81 13.02
C LYS A 158 -11.13 1.78 12.70
N SER A 159 -10.75 0.72 11.98
CA SER A 159 -11.68 -0.37 11.63
C SER A 159 -12.22 -1.09 12.87
N PHE A 160 -11.36 -1.30 13.88
CA PHE A 160 -11.77 -1.90 15.14
C PHE A 160 -12.83 -1.04 15.83
N TYR A 161 -12.59 0.25 16.02
CA TYR A 161 -13.56 1.16 16.64
C TYR A 161 -14.87 1.24 15.83
N LEU A 162 -14.76 1.36 14.51
CA LEU A 162 -15.90 1.39 13.60
C LEU A 162 -16.76 0.12 13.72
N ASN A 163 -16.15 -1.05 13.91
CA ASN A 163 -16.84 -2.31 14.07
C ASN A 163 -17.49 -2.50 15.47
N HIS A 164 -17.10 -1.63 16.42
CA HIS A 164 -17.66 -1.63 17.77
C HIS A 164 -18.62 -0.46 18.05
N GLY A 165 -19.03 0.24 16.99
CA GLY A 165 -20.07 1.28 17.06
C GLY A 165 -19.55 2.71 17.10
N TYR A 166 -18.25 2.94 17.09
CA TYR A 166 -17.65 4.27 17.21
C TYR A 166 -17.44 4.90 15.83
N ILE A 167 -18.53 5.39 15.23
CA ILE A 167 -18.51 5.94 13.85
C ILE A 167 -17.67 7.22 13.75
N GLU A 168 -17.66 8.03 14.80
CA GLU A 168 -16.97 9.31 14.83
C GLU A 168 -15.55 9.23 15.37
N MET A 169 -14.99 8.00 15.54
CA MET A 169 -13.63 7.81 15.99
C MET A 169 -12.63 8.43 15.00
N GLN A 170 -11.72 9.22 15.53
CA GLN A 170 -10.68 9.89 14.76
C GLN A 170 -9.32 9.72 15.42
N VAL A 171 -8.28 9.59 14.58
CA VAL A 171 -6.89 9.74 15.02
C VAL A 171 -6.50 11.19 14.86
N GLU A 172 -6.38 11.90 15.96
CA GLU A 172 -6.08 13.34 15.99
C GLU A 172 -4.64 13.62 15.57
N SER A 173 -3.72 12.84 16.09
CA SER A 173 -2.31 12.94 15.73
C SER A 173 -1.54 11.64 15.97
N THR A 174 -0.46 11.49 15.24
CA THR A 174 0.51 10.41 15.42
C THR A 174 1.89 11.01 15.52
N GLN A 175 2.57 10.79 16.64
CA GLN A 175 3.90 11.30 16.90
C GLN A 175 4.89 10.13 16.97
N VAL A 176 5.99 10.25 16.25
CA VAL A 176 7.10 9.30 16.27
C VAL A 176 8.35 10.06 16.66
N SER A 177 8.93 9.73 17.79
CA SER A 177 10.19 10.29 18.27
C SER A 177 11.28 9.23 18.32
N ILE A 178 12.49 9.63 17.96
CA ILE A 178 13.67 8.77 17.94
C ILE A 178 14.69 9.39 18.90
N THR A 179 15.29 8.57 19.74
CA THR A 179 16.34 9.01 20.66
C THR A 179 17.56 9.58 19.91
N PRO A 180 18.35 10.47 20.53
CA PRO A 180 19.53 11.05 19.87
C PRO A 180 20.55 10.03 19.38
N ASP A 181 20.69 8.89 20.08
CA ASP A 181 21.55 7.76 19.71
C ASP A 181 20.98 6.86 18.61
N LYS A 182 19.77 7.19 18.12
CA LYS A 182 19.04 6.47 17.04
C LYS A 182 18.69 5.02 17.36
N LYS A 183 18.68 4.61 18.63
CA LYS A 183 18.42 3.23 19.04
C LYS A 183 16.96 2.95 19.37
N ASP A 184 16.30 3.87 20.11
CA ASP A 184 14.95 3.71 20.59
C ASP A 184 13.96 4.62 19.90
N ILE A 185 12.79 4.07 19.56
CA ILE A 185 11.66 4.76 18.95
C ILE A 185 10.46 4.72 19.89
N TYR A 186 9.81 5.86 20.04
CA TYR A 186 8.58 6.03 20.79
C TYR A 186 7.48 6.48 19.83
N ILE A 187 6.34 5.80 19.90
CA ILE A 187 5.17 6.12 19.08
C ILE A 187 4.02 6.51 20.00
N THR A 188 3.41 7.65 19.74
CA THR A 188 2.21 8.10 20.46
C THR A 188 1.11 8.35 19.45
N ILE A 189 -0.03 7.66 19.63
CA ILE A 189 -1.23 7.78 18.80
C ILE A 189 -2.30 8.44 19.66
N ASN A 190 -2.67 9.68 19.34
CA ASN A 190 -3.75 10.39 20.01
C ASN A 190 -5.04 10.15 19.25
N ILE A 191 -6.05 9.68 19.97
CA ILE A 191 -7.36 9.34 19.39
C ILE A 191 -8.48 10.09 20.11
N SER A 192 -9.56 10.32 19.39
CA SER A 192 -10.87 10.70 19.93
C SER A 192 -11.86 9.61 19.56
N GLU A 193 -12.43 8.92 20.56
CA GLU A 193 -13.31 7.76 20.31
C GLU A 193 -14.69 8.17 19.79
N GLY A 194 -15.17 9.33 20.19
CA GLY A 194 -16.56 9.73 19.97
C GLY A 194 -17.55 8.92 20.84
N GLU A 195 -18.79 8.89 20.40
CA GLU A 195 -19.86 8.15 21.07
C GLU A 195 -20.13 6.80 20.38
N LYS A 196 -20.68 5.87 21.13
CA LYS A 196 -21.07 4.55 20.61
C LYS A 196 -22.47 4.63 20.02
N TYR A 197 -22.62 4.20 18.76
CA TYR A 197 -23.86 4.22 18.00
C TYR A 197 -24.48 2.84 17.83
N THR A 198 -25.82 2.79 17.84
CA THR A 198 -26.63 1.63 17.48
C THR A 198 -27.36 1.88 16.18
N VAL A 199 -27.71 0.82 15.46
CA VAL A 199 -28.45 0.90 14.21
C VAL A 199 -29.92 1.08 14.51
N SER A 200 -30.56 2.17 14.02
CA SER A 200 -32.01 2.36 14.14
C SER A 200 -32.77 1.63 13.03
N GLY A 201 -32.19 1.44 11.88
CA GLY A 201 -32.78 0.70 10.78
C GLY A 201 -31.95 0.76 9.47
N VAL A 202 -32.28 -0.15 8.56
CA VAL A 202 -31.70 -0.16 7.21
C VAL A 202 -32.85 -0.18 6.20
N LYS A 203 -32.84 0.79 5.28
CA LYS A 203 -33.77 0.90 4.17
C LYS A 203 -33.07 0.61 2.85
N LEU A 204 -33.78 -0.02 1.93
CA LEU A 204 -33.33 -0.16 0.54
C LEU A 204 -34.07 0.85 -0.32
N GLU A 205 -33.36 1.57 -1.17
CA GLU A 205 -33.90 2.50 -2.14
C GLU A 205 -33.28 2.25 -3.52
N GLY A 206 -34.04 2.55 -4.59
CA GLY A 206 -33.60 2.35 -5.97
C GLY A 206 -34.29 1.15 -6.61
N GLU A 207 -33.67 0.59 -7.64
CA GLU A 207 -34.29 -0.47 -8.45
C GLU A 207 -33.98 -1.86 -7.88
N THR A 208 -34.97 -2.48 -7.27
CA THR A 208 -34.87 -3.82 -6.64
C THR A 208 -35.44 -4.95 -7.48
N PHE A 209 -36.05 -4.64 -8.65
CA PHE A 209 -36.70 -5.63 -9.54
C PHE A 209 -37.74 -6.50 -8.84
N GLY A 210 -38.45 -5.95 -7.83
CA GLY A 210 -39.43 -6.70 -7.04
C GLY A 210 -38.82 -7.71 -6.06
N ARG A 211 -37.50 -7.66 -5.83
CA ARG A 211 -36.78 -8.57 -4.93
C ARG A 211 -36.35 -7.93 -3.61
N GLU A 212 -37.07 -6.93 -3.19
CA GLU A 212 -36.72 -6.17 -1.98
C GLU A 212 -36.56 -7.06 -0.74
N ALA A 213 -37.49 -8.01 -0.54
CA ALA A 213 -37.41 -8.95 0.59
C ALA A 213 -36.17 -9.83 0.56
N GLU A 214 -35.79 -10.32 -0.63
CA GLU A 214 -34.57 -11.10 -0.83
C GLU A 214 -33.32 -10.26 -0.55
N LEU A 215 -33.21 -9.08 -1.15
CA LEU A 215 -32.06 -8.19 -0.95
C LEU A 215 -31.95 -7.72 0.50
N LYS A 216 -33.09 -7.48 1.16
CA LYS A 216 -33.14 -7.10 2.58
C LYS A 216 -32.62 -8.23 3.49
N SER A 217 -32.85 -9.49 3.13
CA SER A 217 -32.34 -10.65 3.88
C SER A 217 -30.82 -10.78 3.84
N LEU A 218 -30.15 -10.10 2.90
CA LEU A 218 -28.67 -10.08 2.81
C LEU A 218 -28.03 -9.03 3.74
N VAL A 219 -28.84 -8.13 4.29
CA VAL A 219 -28.39 -7.12 5.24
C VAL A 219 -28.12 -7.78 6.59
N GLN A 220 -26.90 -7.60 7.11
CA GLN A 220 -26.46 -8.22 8.37
C GLN A 220 -26.67 -7.33 9.61
N LEU A 221 -27.20 -6.14 9.44
CA LEU A 221 -27.47 -5.17 10.50
C LEU A 221 -28.96 -5.05 10.73
N ASN A 222 -29.40 -5.27 11.97
CA ASN A 222 -30.78 -5.10 12.37
C ASN A 222 -30.93 -3.88 13.28
N SER A 223 -32.16 -3.40 13.42
CA SER A 223 -32.48 -2.34 14.39
C SER A 223 -32.12 -2.81 15.79
N GLY A 224 -31.41 -1.98 16.55
CA GLY A 224 -30.89 -2.27 17.89
C GLY A 224 -29.48 -2.87 17.93
N ASP A 225 -28.96 -3.34 16.82
CA ASP A 225 -27.58 -3.83 16.77
C ASP A 225 -26.57 -2.69 17.00
N VAL A 226 -25.43 -3.02 17.59
CA VAL A 226 -24.28 -2.11 17.59
C VAL A 226 -23.79 -1.95 16.15
N TYR A 227 -23.55 -0.73 15.74
CA TYR A 227 -23.03 -0.46 14.41
C TYR A 227 -21.70 -1.20 14.16
N SER A 228 -21.57 -1.77 12.99
CA SER A 228 -20.34 -2.39 12.50
C SER A 228 -20.12 -2.06 11.02
N GLY A 229 -19.01 -1.38 10.74
CA GLY A 229 -18.64 -1.03 9.37
C GLY A 229 -18.41 -2.25 8.48
N GLU A 230 -17.85 -3.30 9.04
CA GLU A 230 -17.61 -4.57 8.36
C GLU A 230 -18.93 -5.24 7.93
N LYS A 231 -19.89 -5.38 8.86
CA LYS A 231 -21.20 -5.96 8.54
C LYS A 231 -21.95 -5.15 7.49
N LEU A 232 -21.85 -3.81 7.53
CA LEU A 232 -22.44 -2.95 6.52
C LEU A 232 -21.79 -3.16 5.16
N ALA A 233 -20.46 -3.14 5.09
CA ALA A 233 -19.70 -3.36 3.85
C ALA A 233 -19.98 -4.75 3.26
N GLU A 234 -20.06 -5.78 4.11
CA GLU A 234 -20.39 -7.12 3.68
C GLU A 234 -21.83 -7.22 3.16
N SER A 235 -22.79 -6.52 3.79
CA SER A 235 -24.16 -6.45 3.32
C SER A 235 -24.25 -5.81 1.93
N VAL A 236 -23.61 -4.67 1.73
CA VAL A 236 -23.52 -3.98 0.45
C VAL A 236 -22.89 -4.89 -0.62
N LYS A 237 -21.80 -5.57 -0.29
CA LYS A 237 -21.12 -6.52 -1.16
C LYS A 237 -22.04 -7.68 -1.57
N LYS A 238 -22.73 -8.30 -0.61
CA LYS A 238 -23.68 -9.40 -0.89
C LYS A 238 -24.82 -8.96 -1.80
N ILE A 239 -25.37 -7.77 -1.60
CA ILE A 239 -26.39 -7.19 -2.47
C ILE A 239 -25.84 -7.00 -3.89
N SER A 240 -24.66 -6.41 -4.03
CA SER A 240 -24.01 -6.22 -5.34
C SER A 240 -23.71 -7.55 -6.05
N GLU A 241 -23.17 -8.53 -5.33
CA GLU A 241 -22.94 -9.89 -5.86
C GLU A 241 -24.24 -10.55 -6.30
N ARG A 242 -25.33 -10.39 -5.53
CA ARG A 242 -26.63 -10.94 -5.89
C ARG A 242 -27.20 -10.32 -7.16
N LEU A 243 -27.07 -9.01 -7.32
CA LEU A 243 -27.43 -8.32 -8.56
C LEU A 243 -26.54 -8.79 -9.73
N GLY A 244 -25.27 -9.04 -9.49
CA GLY A 244 -24.36 -9.63 -10.48
C GLY A 244 -24.82 -11.00 -10.96
N ASN A 245 -25.42 -11.83 -10.10
CA ASN A 245 -25.98 -13.13 -10.50
C ASN A 245 -27.21 -13.02 -11.41
N PHE A 246 -27.82 -11.82 -11.46
CA PHE A 246 -28.95 -11.53 -12.38
C PHE A 246 -28.53 -10.79 -13.66
N GLY A 247 -27.22 -10.63 -13.86
CA GLY A 247 -26.68 -9.99 -15.05
C GLY A 247 -26.22 -8.55 -14.86
N TYR A 248 -26.34 -7.98 -13.66
CA TYR A 248 -25.94 -6.62 -13.38
C TYR A 248 -24.51 -6.57 -12.82
N ALA A 249 -23.53 -6.88 -13.68
CA ALA A 249 -22.11 -7.01 -13.31
C ALA A 249 -21.50 -5.72 -12.74
N PHE A 250 -22.08 -4.57 -13.04
CA PHE A 250 -21.59 -3.24 -12.63
C PHE A 250 -22.59 -2.52 -11.74
N ALA A 251 -23.42 -3.29 -10.99
CA ALA A 251 -24.36 -2.72 -10.05
C ALA A 251 -23.62 -1.87 -9.00
N ASN A 252 -24.05 -0.64 -8.85
CA ASN A 252 -23.54 0.29 -7.84
C ASN A 252 -24.48 0.25 -6.63
N VAL A 253 -23.97 -0.19 -5.51
CA VAL A 253 -24.69 -0.30 -4.24
C VAL A 253 -23.94 0.50 -3.20
N ASN A 254 -24.57 1.55 -2.67
CA ASN A 254 -23.96 2.43 -1.68
C ASN A 254 -24.86 2.57 -0.45
N ALA A 255 -24.28 2.55 0.73
CA ALA A 255 -24.98 2.78 1.97
C ALA A 255 -24.70 4.20 2.48
N ASN A 256 -25.73 5.02 2.56
CA ASN A 256 -25.68 6.37 3.08
C ASN A 256 -26.13 6.39 4.55
N PRO A 257 -25.27 6.83 5.48
CA PRO A 257 -25.61 6.95 6.88
C PRO A 257 -26.43 8.22 7.15
N ASP A 258 -27.44 8.09 7.99
CA ASP A 258 -28.16 9.19 8.63
C ASP A 258 -27.93 9.09 10.14
N ILE A 259 -27.09 9.99 10.67
CA ILE A 259 -26.60 9.94 12.05
C ILE A 259 -27.44 10.85 12.94
N ASN A 260 -28.13 10.26 13.91
CA ASN A 260 -28.81 10.97 14.99
C ASN A 260 -27.92 11.02 16.24
N ARG A 261 -27.21 12.13 16.43
CA ARG A 261 -26.31 12.32 17.56
C ARG A 261 -26.97 12.38 18.90
N GLU A 262 -28.23 12.91 18.98
CA GLU A 262 -28.95 13.02 20.22
C GLU A 262 -29.35 11.65 20.78
N LYS A 263 -29.81 10.75 19.90
CA LYS A 263 -30.17 9.38 20.26
C LYS A 263 -29.03 8.40 20.21
N LYS A 264 -27.86 8.80 19.68
CA LYS A 264 -26.70 7.92 19.40
C LYS A 264 -27.11 6.74 18.52
N GLU A 265 -27.91 7.02 17.50
CA GLU A 265 -28.42 6.06 16.53
C GLU A 265 -27.98 6.42 15.12
N VAL A 266 -27.85 5.42 14.27
CA VAL A 266 -27.61 5.58 12.84
C VAL A 266 -28.59 4.77 12.03
N ALA A 267 -29.25 5.41 11.07
CA ALA A 267 -30.03 4.75 10.03
C ALA A 267 -29.19 4.66 8.76
N PHE A 268 -29.42 3.63 7.96
CA PHE A 268 -28.77 3.49 6.66
C PHE A 268 -29.79 3.42 5.54
N THR A 269 -29.55 4.19 4.50
CA THR A 269 -30.25 4.05 3.22
C THR A 269 -29.29 3.43 2.22
N VAL A 270 -29.56 2.17 1.84
CA VAL A 270 -28.79 1.46 0.82
C VAL A 270 -29.40 1.80 -0.53
N LEU A 271 -28.69 2.62 -1.30
CA LEU A 271 -29.05 3.00 -2.66
C LEU A 271 -28.58 1.94 -3.65
N ILE A 272 -29.51 1.44 -4.45
CA ILE A 272 -29.28 0.39 -5.43
C ILE A 272 -29.45 0.97 -6.82
N ASP A 273 -28.37 1.07 -7.57
CA ASP A 273 -28.33 1.39 -8.99
C ASP A 273 -27.74 0.20 -9.74
N PRO A 274 -28.55 -0.69 -10.33
CA PRO A 274 -28.07 -1.87 -11.02
C PRO A 274 -27.34 -1.57 -12.35
N GLY A 275 -27.56 -0.38 -12.90
CA GLY A 275 -27.03 -0.04 -14.22
C GLY A 275 -27.59 -0.90 -15.36
N LYS A 276 -26.79 -1.16 -16.39
CA LYS A 276 -27.20 -1.97 -17.54
C LYS A 276 -26.89 -3.46 -17.32
N ARG A 277 -27.79 -4.31 -17.77
CA ARG A 277 -27.58 -5.75 -17.77
C ARG A 277 -26.49 -6.13 -18.78
N VAL A 278 -25.58 -6.99 -18.35
CA VAL A 278 -24.37 -7.38 -19.11
C VAL A 278 -24.55 -8.76 -19.70
N TYR A 279 -24.11 -8.89 -20.95
CA TYR A 279 -24.14 -10.09 -21.73
C TYR A 279 -22.71 -10.57 -22.04
N VAL A 280 -22.42 -11.83 -21.81
CA VAL A 280 -21.10 -12.41 -22.08
C VAL A 280 -21.03 -12.80 -23.53
N ARG A 281 -20.37 -11.99 -24.35
CA ARG A 281 -20.21 -12.23 -25.77
C ARG A 281 -19.20 -13.35 -26.08
N ARG A 282 -18.05 -13.33 -25.39
CA ARG A 282 -16.93 -14.22 -25.67
C ARG A 282 -16.06 -14.43 -24.42
N MET A 283 -15.53 -15.64 -24.30
CA MET A 283 -14.52 -16.00 -23.29
C MET A 283 -13.23 -16.42 -24.01
N SER A 284 -12.13 -15.75 -23.70
CA SER A 284 -10.81 -16.07 -24.25
C SER A 284 -9.95 -16.74 -23.17
N ILE A 285 -9.24 -17.78 -23.55
CA ILE A 285 -8.29 -18.49 -22.72
C ILE A 285 -6.89 -18.15 -23.24
N ALA A 286 -5.97 -17.76 -22.35
CA ALA A 286 -4.60 -17.42 -22.69
C ALA A 286 -3.65 -17.91 -21.60
N GLY A 287 -2.39 -18.18 -21.97
CA GLY A 287 -1.36 -18.66 -21.02
C GLY A 287 -1.32 -20.18 -20.85
N ASN A 288 -2.22 -20.94 -21.47
CA ASN A 288 -2.31 -22.40 -21.38
C ASN A 288 -1.35 -23.10 -22.37
N THR A 289 -0.03 -22.99 -22.11
CA THR A 289 1.01 -23.53 -23.02
C THR A 289 1.00 -25.07 -23.15
N LYS A 290 0.53 -25.77 -22.12
CA LYS A 290 0.50 -27.25 -22.06
C LYS A 290 -0.90 -27.86 -22.05
N THR A 291 -1.88 -27.11 -21.56
CA THR A 291 -3.27 -27.62 -21.42
C THR A 291 -4.14 -27.13 -22.58
N ARG A 292 -4.87 -28.04 -23.21
CA ARG A 292 -5.78 -27.70 -24.32
C ARG A 292 -6.96 -26.86 -23.81
N ASP A 293 -7.42 -25.91 -24.61
CA ASP A 293 -8.60 -25.07 -24.34
C ASP A 293 -9.83 -25.86 -23.90
N GLU A 294 -10.10 -26.97 -24.55
CA GLU A 294 -11.26 -27.83 -24.28
C GLU A 294 -11.29 -28.32 -22.82
N VAL A 295 -10.12 -28.62 -22.24
CA VAL A 295 -10.00 -29.08 -20.85
C VAL A 295 -10.40 -27.98 -19.88
N ILE A 296 -10.08 -26.72 -20.19
CA ILE A 296 -10.44 -25.55 -19.37
C ILE A 296 -11.91 -25.19 -19.60
N ARG A 297 -12.36 -25.14 -20.87
CA ARG A 297 -13.74 -24.76 -21.23
C ARG A 297 -14.80 -25.67 -20.64
N ARG A 298 -14.56 -26.99 -20.54
CA ARG A 298 -15.52 -27.93 -19.93
C ARG A 298 -15.80 -27.65 -18.45
N GLU A 299 -14.88 -26.94 -17.78
CA GLU A 299 -15.05 -26.57 -16.38
C GLU A 299 -15.88 -25.29 -16.21
N PHE A 300 -16.11 -24.53 -17.28
CA PHE A 300 -16.91 -23.32 -17.22
C PHE A 300 -18.39 -23.62 -16.99
N ARG A 301 -19.02 -22.78 -16.18
CA ARG A 301 -20.47 -22.79 -15.93
C ARG A 301 -21.14 -21.52 -16.43
N GLN A 302 -20.37 -20.43 -16.57
CA GLN A 302 -20.76 -19.29 -17.38
C GLN A 302 -20.53 -19.68 -18.85
N PHE A 303 -21.49 -19.41 -19.71
CA PHE A 303 -21.38 -19.66 -21.13
C PHE A 303 -21.29 -18.37 -21.93
N GLU A 304 -20.68 -18.44 -23.09
CA GLU A 304 -20.78 -17.40 -24.10
C GLU A 304 -22.26 -17.29 -24.56
N ASP A 305 -22.60 -16.14 -25.12
CA ASP A 305 -23.96 -15.84 -25.57
C ASP A 305 -25.05 -15.97 -24.50
N SER A 306 -24.69 -15.70 -23.27
CA SER A 306 -25.61 -15.70 -22.12
C SER A 306 -25.43 -14.47 -21.24
N TRP A 307 -26.41 -14.20 -20.38
CA TRP A 307 -26.32 -13.15 -19.40
C TRP A 307 -25.19 -13.45 -18.41
N TYR A 308 -24.49 -12.38 -18.01
CA TYR A 308 -23.49 -12.44 -16.96
C TYR A 308 -24.10 -13.04 -15.68
N ASP A 309 -23.37 -13.93 -15.04
CA ASP A 309 -23.75 -14.56 -13.78
C ASP A 309 -22.48 -14.70 -12.93
N GLY A 310 -22.35 -13.84 -11.91
CA GLY A 310 -21.15 -13.77 -11.06
C GLY A 310 -20.88 -15.08 -10.31
N GLU A 311 -21.92 -15.79 -9.88
CA GLU A 311 -21.80 -17.08 -9.20
C GLU A 311 -21.26 -18.16 -10.15
N LYS A 312 -21.77 -18.21 -11.39
CA LYS A 312 -21.27 -19.15 -12.40
C LYS A 312 -19.82 -18.87 -12.80
N ILE A 313 -19.42 -17.59 -12.87
CA ILE A 313 -18.03 -17.21 -13.13
C ILE A 313 -17.13 -17.67 -11.98
N LYS A 314 -17.51 -17.41 -10.72
CA LYS A 314 -16.78 -17.88 -9.55
C LYS A 314 -16.66 -19.40 -9.53
N LEU A 315 -17.77 -20.11 -9.78
CA LEU A 315 -17.79 -21.57 -9.84
C LEU A 315 -16.90 -22.09 -10.98
N SER A 316 -16.88 -21.41 -12.13
CA SER A 316 -15.99 -21.76 -13.25
C SER A 316 -14.52 -21.65 -12.85
N ARG A 317 -14.14 -20.55 -12.19
CA ARG A 317 -12.79 -20.34 -11.68
C ARG A 317 -12.41 -21.44 -10.68
N ASP A 318 -13.24 -21.68 -9.67
CA ASP A 318 -12.97 -22.66 -8.62
C ASP A 318 -12.82 -24.08 -9.18
N ARG A 319 -13.52 -24.40 -10.29
CA ARG A 319 -13.39 -25.69 -10.97
C ARG A 319 -12.10 -25.79 -11.76
N VAL A 320 -11.68 -24.71 -12.43
CA VAL A 320 -10.38 -24.67 -13.14
C VAL A 320 -9.23 -24.77 -12.13
N ASP A 321 -9.30 -24.03 -11.02
CA ASP A 321 -8.28 -24.06 -9.96
C ASP A 321 -8.11 -25.48 -9.37
N ARG A 322 -9.20 -26.25 -9.22
CA ARG A 322 -9.16 -27.64 -8.72
C ARG A 322 -8.43 -28.62 -9.64
N LEU A 323 -8.23 -28.27 -10.92
CA LEU A 323 -7.45 -29.12 -11.82
C LEU A 323 -5.98 -29.19 -11.41
N GLY A 324 -5.48 -28.17 -10.69
CA GLY A 324 -4.09 -28.12 -10.22
C GLY A 324 -3.04 -28.01 -11.34
N TYR A 325 -3.44 -27.51 -12.51
CA TYR A 325 -2.57 -27.38 -13.67
C TYR A 325 -2.01 -25.97 -13.85
N PHE A 326 -2.51 -24.99 -13.05
CA PHE A 326 -2.25 -23.56 -13.18
C PHE A 326 -1.78 -22.94 -11.86
#